data_2a138c6c35f0248d76c80bffd4130d23
#
_entry.id   2a138c6c35f0248d76c80bffd4130d23
#
_cell.length_a   1.000
_cell.length_b   1.000
_cell.length_c   1.000
_cell.angle_alpha   90.00
_cell.angle_beta   90.00
_cell.angle_gamma   90.00
#
_symmetry.space_group_name_H-M   'P 1'
#
loop_
_entity.id
_entity.type
_entity.pdbx_description
1 polymer ?
#
loop_
_entity_poly.entity_id
_entity_poly.type
_entity_poly.pdbx_seq_one_letter_code
_entity_poly.pdbx_strand_id
1 'polypeptide(L)'
;MINRRHALGLLAAGSLLPPRSFANVSYQRSEFRDDLAKRFFDLATVGTFVGYKVDDYLIVASDKVRSGEAKLPASTFKIPNSLIALETGVVADPDKDIFKWDGVTRSIDAWNKDHTLRSAIAVSAVPVYQEIARRIGQERMQKYVDLLEYGNRDIGGGIDQFWLTGNLRIDPIQQVDFVDRLRRGVLPVSKRSQELVRDILPVTKVGDATIRAKSGLLGAEIGNPSLGWLVGWAEKGDQQTVFAMNMDCKEPGHIAARMTVTQQCLTDIGAI
;
A
#
# COMPACT_ATOMS: atom_id res chain seq x y z
N MET A 1 -63.05 -12.92 -31.26
CA MET A 1 -61.72 -13.25 -31.77
C MET A 1 -60.77 -12.25 -31.14
N ILE A 2 -60.01 -12.70 -30.15
CA ILE A 2 -59.22 -11.84 -29.27
C ILE A 2 -57.75 -11.99 -29.70
N ASN A 3 -57.14 -10.87 -30.06
CA ASN A 3 -55.75 -10.81 -30.48
C ASN A 3 -54.89 -10.35 -29.32
N ARG A 4 -54.09 -11.25 -28.74
CA ARG A 4 -53.13 -10.95 -27.67
C ARG A 4 -51.76 -10.64 -28.28
N ARG A 5 -51.34 -9.39 -28.22
CA ARG A 5 -49.95 -8.97 -28.48
C ARG A 5 -49.09 -9.28 -27.28
N HIS A 6 -48.11 -10.16 -27.46
CA HIS A 6 -47.08 -10.43 -26.47
C HIS A 6 -45.99 -9.34 -26.58
N ALA A 7 -45.88 -8.54 -25.54
CA ALA A 7 -44.73 -7.66 -25.37
C ALA A 7 -43.59 -8.49 -24.78
N LEU A 8 -42.53 -8.71 -25.56
CA LEU A 8 -41.25 -9.23 -25.04
C LEU A 8 -40.52 -8.09 -24.33
N GLY A 9 -40.46 -8.13 -23.01
CA GLY A 9 -39.56 -7.31 -22.22
C GLY A 9 -38.16 -7.89 -22.30
N LEU A 10 -37.20 -7.15 -22.87
CA LEU A 10 -35.76 -7.42 -22.73
C LEU A 10 -35.37 -7.14 -21.27
N LEU A 11 -35.17 -8.18 -20.51
CA LEU A 11 -34.41 -8.11 -19.26
C LEU A 11 -32.92 -7.95 -19.60
N ALA A 12 -32.39 -6.73 -19.42
CA ALA A 12 -30.97 -6.50 -19.40
C ALA A 12 -30.37 -7.22 -18.18
N ALA A 13 -29.73 -8.36 -18.41
CA ALA A 13 -28.94 -9.04 -17.40
C ALA A 13 -27.69 -8.19 -17.11
N GLY A 14 -27.80 -7.28 -16.15
CA GLY A 14 -26.62 -6.66 -15.55
C GLY A 14 -25.83 -7.76 -14.86
N SER A 15 -24.63 -8.05 -15.36
CA SER A 15 -23.66 -8.93 -14.71
C SER A 15 -23.26 -8.28 -13.38
N LEU A 16 -23.91 -8.70 -12.31
CA LEU A 16 -23.47 -8.47 -10.94
C LEU A 16 -22.18 -9.28 -10.77
N LEU A 17 -21.04 -8.60 -10.83
CA LEU A 17 -19.80 -9.17 -10.31
C LEU A 17 -20.08 -9.57 -8.85
N PRO A 18 -19.70 -10.79 -8.42
CA PRO A 18 -19.89 -11.19 -7.04
C PRO A 18 -19.21 -10.15 -6.14
N PRO A 19 -19.83 -9.78 -5.01
CA PRO A 19 -19.21 -8.89 -4.06
C PRO A 19 -17.89 -9.52 -3.64
N ARG A 20 -16.76 -8.91 -4.04
CA ARG A 20 -15.47 -9.24 -3.43
C ARG A 20 -15.66 -8.96 -1.95
N SER A 21 -15.48 -9.98 -1.12
CA SER A 21 -15.51 -9.82 0.33
C SER A 21 -14.35 -8.89 0.71
N PHE A 22 -14.65 -7.64 0.93
CA PHE A 22 -13.77 -6.67 1.56
C PHE A 22 -13.79 -7.00 3.06
N ALA A 23 -12.87 -7.85 3.45
CA ALA A 23 -13.04 -8.63 4.65
C ALA A 23 -12.91 -7.85 5.95
N ASN A 24 -12.76 -6.53 6.05
CA ASN A 24 -12.74 -5.90 7.38
C ASN A 24 -12.80 -4.37 7.45
N VAL A 25 -12.82 -3.61 6.38
CA VAL A 25 -13.20 -2.19 6.47
C VAL A 25 -14.71 -2.06 6.27
N SER A 26 -15.42 -1.81 7.36
CA SER A 26 -16.86 -1.49 7.29
C SER A 26 -17.03 -0.04 6.80
N TYR A 27 -16.75 0.22 5.50
CA TYR A 27 -17.19 1.49 4.95
C TYR A 27 -18.67 1.39 4.58
N GLN A 28 -19.40 2.42 4.94
CA GLN A 28 -20.85 2.49 4.65
C GLN A 28 -21.13 3.23 3.35
N ARG A 29 -20.15 4.02 2.87
CA ARG A 29 -20.27 4.87 1.69
C ARG A 29 -18.99 4.85 0.86
N SER A 30 -19.14 4.97 -0.46
CA SER A 30 -18.05 5.19 -1.38
C SER A 30 -18.36 6.40 -2.27
N GLU A 31 -17.36 7.21 -2.54
CA GLU A 31 -17.45 8.40 -3.39
C GLU A 31 -16.33 8.39 -4.41
N PHE A 32 -16.66 8.65 -5.68
CA PHE A 32 -15.67 8.86 -6.73
C PHE A 32 -15.53 10.35 -6.99
N ARG A 33 -14.31 10.86 -6.87
CA ARG A 33 -13.93 12.26 -6.93
C ARG A 33 -13.01 12.49 -8.12
N ASP A 34 -13.57 12.75 -9.29
CA ASP A 34 -12.81 13.00 -10.53
C ASP A 34 -11.91 14.24 -10.43
N ASP A 35 -12.22 15.19 -9.56
CA ASP A 35 -11.39 16.37 -9.29
C ASP A 35 -10.04 15.99 -8.68
N LEU A 36 -9.96 14.92 -7.89
CA LEU A 36 -8.70 14.40 -7.36
C LEU A 36 -7.81 13.79 -8.47
N ALA A 37 -8.41 13.24 -9.53
CA ALA A 37 -7.67 12.71 -10.68
C ALA A 37 -6.88 13.82 -11.41
N LYS A 38 -7.35 15.07 -11.33
CA LYS A 38 -6.65 16.23 -11.88
C LYS A 38 -5.22 16.38 -11.33
N ARG A 39 -4.96 15.98 -10.07
CA ARG A 39 -3.63 16.03 -9.45
C ARG A 39 -2.59 15.22 -10.20
N PHE A 40 -3.00 14.10 -10.82
CA PHE A 40 -2.14 13.28 -11.66
C PHE A 40 -2.06 13.80 -13.08
N PHE A 41 -3.18 14.26 -13.62
CA PHE A 41 -3.25 14.83 -14.97
C PHE A 41 -2.37 16.07 -15.13
N ASP A 42 -2.35 16.97 -14.14
CA ASP A 42 -1.51 18.17 -14.11
C ASP A 42 0.00 17.85 -14.17
N LEU A 43 0.38 16.63 -13.82
CA LEU A 43 1.74 16.09 -13.94
C LEU A 43 1.94 15.29 -15.25
N ALA A 44 1.03 15.33 -16.21
CA ALA A 44 1.06 14.54 -17.44
C ALA A 44 1.23 13.02 -17.19
N THR A 45 0.67 12.52 -16.09
CA THR A 45 0.73 11.10 -15.74
C THR A 45 -0.66 10.56 -15.38
N VAL A 46 -0.73 9.26 -15.10
CA VAL A 46 -1.92 8.59 -14.59
C VAL A 46 -1.63 8.02 -13.21
N GLY A 47 -2.64 8.05 -12.37
CA GLY A 47 -2.53 7.55 -11.00
C GLY A 47 -3.89 7.43 -10.34
N THR A 48 -3.91 6.93 -9.14
CA THR A 48 -5.10 6.92 -8.30
C THR A 48 -4.74 7.22 -6.85
N PHE A 49 -5.63 7.89 -6.18
CA PHE A 49 -5.65 8.09 -4.74
C PHE A 49 -6.91 7.44 -4.17
N VAL A 50 -6.75 6.66 -3.11
CA VAL A 50 -7.84 6.12 -2.31
C VAL A 50 -7.64 6.59 -0.89
N GLY A 51 -8.64 7.28 -0.33
CA GLY A 51 -8.68 7.74 1.06
C GLY A 51 -9.84 7.09 1.80
N TYR A 52 -9.61 6.59 3.01
CA TYR A 52 -10.65 6.15 3.92
C TYR A 52 -10.74 7.10 5.10
N LYS A 53 -11.78 7.92 5.12
CA LYS A 53 -12.12 8.82 6.24
C LYS A 53 -12.78 7.97 7.32
N VAL A 54 -12.03 7.71 8.38
CA VAL A 54 -12.39 6.73 9.42
C VAL A 54 -13.68 7.13 10.13
N ASP A 55 -13.79 8.39 10.54
CA ASP A 55 -14.93 8.88 11.31
C ASP A 55 -16.22 8.97 10.50
N ASP A 56 -16.09 9.12 9.18
CA ASP A 56 -17.22 9.19 8.24
C ASP A 56 -17.61 7.82 7.67
N TYR A 57 -16.83 6.77 7.92
CA TYR A 57 -16.94 5.47 7.26
C TYR A 57 -17.00 5.59 5.74
N LEU A 58 -16.23 6.54 5.18
CA LEU A 58 -16.29 6.93 3.77
C LEU A 58 -14.99 6.58 3.05
N ILE A 59 -15.09 5.78 1.97
CA ILE A 59 -14.02 5.62 0.99
C ILE A 59 -14.21 6.65 -0.12
N VAL A 60 -13.15 7.40 -0.39
CA VAL A 60 -13.03 8.34 -1.51
C VAL A 60 -11.97 7.81 -2.46
N ALA A 61 -12.28 7.74 -3.76
CA ALA A 61 -11.32 7.32 -4.77
C ALA A 61 -11.32 8.27 -5.98
N SER A 62 -10.13 8.55 -6.53
CA SER A 62 -9.97 9.44 -7.68
C SER A 62 -10.19 8.73 -9.02
N ASP A 63 -10.09 7.40 -9.08
CA ASP A 63 -10.26 6.58 -10.28
C ASP A 63 -10.90 5.25 -9.91
N LYS A 64 -12.08 4.99 -10.46
CA LYS A 64 -12.87 3.80 -10.15
C LYS A 64 -12.21 2.50 -10.62
N VAL A 65 -11.54 2.53 -11.75
CA VAL A 65 -10.92 1.33 -12.35
C VAL A 65 -9.59 1.07 -11.67
N ARG A 66 -8.69 2.06 -11.67
CA ARG A 66 -7.33 1.90 -11.15
C ARG A 66 -7.29 1.66 -9.64
N SER A 67 -8.28 2.13 -8.88
CA SER A 67 -8.37 1.85 -7.44
C SER A 67 -8.55 0.37 -7.10
N GLY A 68 -9.07 -0.43 -8.05
CA GLY A 68 -9.22 -1.88 -7.94
C GLY A 68 -8.21 -2.69 -8.77
N GLU A 69 -7.26 -2.04 -9.44
CA GLU A 69 -6.22 -2.72 -10.21
C GLU A 69 -5.07 -3.19 -9.31
N ALA A 70 -4.91 -4.51 -9.19
CA ALA A 70 -3.84 -5.09 -8.41
C ALA A 70 -2.48 -4.97 -9.14
N LYS A 71 -1.50 -4.40 -8.45
CA LYS A 71 -0.14 -4.15 -8.96
C LYS A 71 0.91 -4.70 -7.98
N LEU A 72 2.16 -4.84 -8.43
CA LEU A 72 3.28 -5.17 -7.55
C LEU A 72 3.38 -4.13 -6.42
N PRO A 73 3.48 -4.56 -5.15
CA PRO A 73 3.52 -3.63 -4.01
C PRO A 73 4.83 -2.87 -3.89
N ALA A 74 5.90 -3.35 -4.50
CA ALA A 74 7.23 -2.77 -4.34
C ALA A 74 7.61 -2.62 -2.85
N SER A 75 8.23 -1.50 -2.47
CA SER A 75 8.65 -1.26 -1.09
C SER A 75 7.52 -0.99 -0.10
N THR A 76 6.25 -0.96 -0.50
CA THR A 76 5.14 -0.95 0.47
C THR A 76 5.03 -2.29 1.21
N PHE A 77 5.48 -3.40 0.57
CA PHE A 77 5.58 -4.71 1.22
C PHE A 77 6.52 -4.72 2.43
N LYS A 78 7.38 -3.72 2.59
CA LYS A 78 8.22 -3.60 3.80
C LYS A 78 7.40 -3.47 5.08
N ILE A 79 6.16 -3.00 5.01
CA ILE A 79 5.26 -2.96 6.18
C ILE A 79 4.93 -4.39 6.65
N PRO A 80 4.29 -5.26 5.85
CA PRO A 80 4.02 -6.64 6.29
C PRO A 80 5.31 -7.44 6.52
N ASN A 81 6.37 -7.21 5.74
CA ASN A 81 7.65 -7.90 5.96
C ASN A 81 8.25 -7.57 7.35
N SER A 82 8.15 -6.32 7.81
CA SER A 82 8.57 -5.92 9.16
C SER A 82 7.71 -6.58 10.25
N LEU A 83 6.38 -6.65 10.05
CA LEU A 83 5.49 -7.37 10.97
C LEU A 83 5.90 -8.84 11.10
N ILE A 84 6.14 -9.50 9.97
CA ILE A 84 6.51 -10.92 9.91
C ILE A 84 7.89 -11.13 10.56
N ALA A 85 8.84 -10.22 10.31
CA ALA A 85 10.18 -10.30 10.89
C ALA A 85 10.14 -10.24 12.44
N LEU A 86 9.35 -9.32 12.99
CA LEU A 86 9.16 -9.16 14.44
C LEU A 86 8.39 -10.34 15.04
N GLU A 87 7.33 -10.80 14.36
CA GLU A 87 6.47 -11.90 14.83
C GLU A 87 7.17 -13.24 14.81
N THR A 88 8.07 -13.46 13.85
CA THR A 88 8.86 -14.69 13.73
C THR A 88 10.17 -14.68 14.54
N GLY A 89 10.47 -13.56 15.21
CA GLY A 89 11.70 -13.39 15.97
C GLY A 89 12.97 -13.26 15.12
N VAL A 90 12.85 -13.08 13.81
CA VAL A 90 13.99 -12.75 12.91
C VAL A 90 14.57 -11.39 13.27
N VAL A 91 13.71 -10.48 13.77
CA VAL A 91 14.08 -9.24 14.43
C VAL A 91 13.46 -9.24 15.83
N ALA A 92 14.27 -9.11 16.87
CA ALA A 92 13.80 -9.00 18.24
C ALA A 92 13.57 -7.54 18.65
N ASP A 93 14.46 -6.64 18.20
CA ASP A 93 14.40 -5.21 18.52
C ASP A 93 14.69 -4.39 17.24
N PRO A 94 13.75 -3.55 16.78
CA PRO A 94 13.88 -2.80 15.53
C PRO A 94 14.98 -1.73 15.57
N ASP A 95 15.50 -1.40 16.74
CA ASP A 95 16.52 -0.37 16.94
C ASP A 95 17.91 -0.92 17.25
N LYS A 96 18.00 -2.20 17.67
CA LYS A 96 19.26 -2.80 18.11
C LYS A 96 19.78 -3.89 17.19
N ASP A 97 18.89 -4.66 16.55
CA ASP A 97 19.30 -5.75 15.68
C ASP A 97 19.92 -5.20 14.40
N ILE A 98 21.21 -5.48 14.20
CA ILE A 98 21.99 -4.93 13.10
C ILE A 98 22.05 -5.90 11.93
N PHE A 99 21.64 -5.44 10.77
CA PHE A 99 21.90 -6.03 9.47
C PHE A 99 23.18 -5.41 8.92
N LYS A 100 24.23 -6.22 8.87
CA LYS A 100 25.53 -5.76 8.36
C LYS A 100 25.47 -5.52 6.87
N TRP A 101 26.12 -4.46 6.42
CA TRP A 101 26.34 -4.21 5.00
C TRP A 101 27.14 -5.37 4.40
N ASP A 102 26.69 -5.85 3.25
CA ASP A 102 27.30 -6.98 2.53
C ASP A 102 28.57 -6.60 1.73
N GLY A 103 29.03 -5.33 1.82
CA GLY A 103 30.19 -4.82 1.09
C GLY A 103 29.91 -4.48 -0.38
N VAL A 104 28.70 -4.72 -0.88
CA VAL A 104 28.33 -4.41 -2.27
C VAL A 104 27.90 -2.95 -2.38
N THR A 105 28.65 -2.15 -3.13
CA THR A 105 28.29 -0.75 -3.40
C THR A 105 27.14 -0.67 -4.40
N ARG A 106 26.05 -0.02 -3.98
CA ARG A 106 24.85 0.22 -4.79
C ARG A 106 24.70 1.71 -5.09
N SER A 107 23.94 2.04 -6.13
CA SER A 107 23.70 3.43 -6.57
C SER A 107 22.96 4.31 -5.54
N ILE A 108 22.33 3.71 -4.55
CA ILE A 108 21.68 4.43 -3.43
C ILE A 108 22.64 4.40 -2.24
N ASP A 109 23.38 5.46 -2.02
CA ASP A 109 24.41 5.55 -0.97
C ASP A 109 23.90 5.21 0.42
N ALA A 110 22.64 5.57 0.72
CA ALA A 110 22.01 5.25 1.99
C ALA A 110 21.90 3.75 2.29
N TRP A 111 22.06 2.86 1.28
CA TRP A 111 22.03 1.41 1.43
C TRP A 111 23.39 0.79 1.70
N ASN A 112 24.48 1.56 1.51
CA ASN A 112 25.86 1.09 1.59
C ASN A 112 26.44 1.23 3.01
N LYS A 113 25.68 0.75 3.99
CA LYS A 113 26.06 0.76 5.42
C LYS A 113 25.23 -0.23 6.22
N ASP A 114 25.60 -0.45 7.47
CA ASP A 114 24.81 -1.23 8.44
C ASP A 114 23.45 -0.58 8.71
N HIS A 115 22.41 -1.38 8.91
CA HIS A 115 21.08 -0.93 9.21
C HIS A 115 20.45 -1.68 10.37
N THR A 116 19.64 -0.99 11.15
CA THR A 116 18.57 -1.58 11.96
C THR A 116 17.28 -1.68 11.13
N LEU A 117 16.24 -2.35 11.64
CA LEU A 117 14.95 -2.40 10.94
C LEU A 117 14.37 -0.99 10.74
N ARG A 118 14.46 -0.11 11.77
CA ARG A 118 14.01 1.29 11.69
C ARG A 118 14.76 2.07 10.62
N SER A 119 16.07 2.01 10.60
CA SER A 119 16.84 2.72 9.59
C SER A 119 16.64 2.16 8.19
N ALA A 120 16.46 0.85 8.04
CA ALA A 120 16.21 0.19 6.76
C ALA A 120 14.85 0.57 6.15
N ILE A 121 13.77 0.66 6.96
CA ILE A 121 12.46 1.07 6.44
C ILE A 121 12.47 2.55 6.03
N ALA A 122 13.16 3.40 6.77
CA ALA A 122 13.26 4.83 6.50
C ALA A 122 13.90 5.12 5.13
N VAL A 123 15.00 4.46 4.79
CA VAL A 123 15.70 4.62 3.51
C VAL A 123 15.27 3.59 2.45
N SER A 124 14.27 2.76 2.79
CA SER A 124 13.76 1.71 1.89
C SER A 124 14.83 0.72 1.41
N ALA A 125 15.78 0.33 2.29
CA ALA A 125 16.90 -0.54 1.98
C ALA A 125 16.44 -1.93 1.49
N VAL A 126 16.42 -2.13 0.17
CA VAL A 126 16.00 -3.40 -0.46
C VAL A 126 16.88 -4.56 0.00
N PRO A 127 18.23 -4.45 0.03
CA PRO A 127 19.08 -5.58 0.42
C PRO A 127 18.79 -6.11 1.82
N VAL A 128 18.50 -5.23 2.77
CA VAL A 128 18.14 -5.60 4.14
C VAL A 128 16.83 -6.39 4.17
N TYR A 129 15.80 -5.94 3.45
CA TYR A 129 14.51 -6.63 3.40
C TYR A 129 14.54 -7.94 2.63
N GLN A 130 15.44 -8.07 1.67
CA GLN A 130 15.73 -9.35 1.01
C GLN A 130 16.39 -10.33 1.99
N GLU A 131 17.34 -9.87 2.78
CA GLU A 131 17.96 -10.67 3.83
C GLU A 131 16.95 -11.10 4.90
N ILE A 132 16.09 -10.19 5.37
CA ILE A 132 15.00 -10.48 6.30
C ILE A 132 14.09 -11.58 5.71
N ALA A 133 13.67 -11.45 4.46
CA ALA A 133 12.79 -12.42 3.80
C ALA A 133 13.46 -13.81 3.70
N ARG A 134 14.75 -13.87 3.36
CA ARG A 134 15.51 -15.14 3.37
C ARG A 134 15.58 -15.78 4.77
N ARG A 135 15.80 -14.97 5.82
CA ARG A 135 15.82 -15.46 7.22
C ARG A 135 14.43 -15.93 7.71
N ILE A 136 13.36 -15.25 7.27
CA ILE A 136 11.98 -15.70 7.53
C ILE A 136 11.75 -17.07 6.87
N GLY A 137 12.15 -17.22 5.61
CA GLY A 137 11.99 -18.45 4.82
C GLY A 137 10.60 -18.58 4.20
N GLN A 138 10.51 -19.41 3.16
CA GLN A 138 9.32 -19.55 2.29
C GLN A 138 8.06 -19.93 3.08
N GLU A 139 8.15 -20.94 3.92
CA GLU A 139 7.00 -21.48 4.64
C GLU A 139 6.39 -20.45 5.61
N ARG A 140 7.22 -19.82 6.46
CA ARG A 140 6.74 -18.81 7.40
C ARG A 140 6.25 -17.56 6.68
N MET A 141 6.93 -17.13 5.61
CA MET A 141 6.49 -15.99 4.81
C MET A 141 5.10 -16.25 4.23
N GLN A 142 4.86 -17.40 3.59
CA GLN A 142 3.55 -17.75 3.03
C GLN A 142 2.48 -17.77 4.11
N LYS A 143 2.74 -18.49 5.23
CA LYS A 143 1.80 -18.55 6.35
C LYS A 143 1.34 -17.17 6.82
N TYR A 144 2.27 -16.23 6.98
CA TYR A 144 1.91 -14.90 7.50
C TYR A 144 1.30 -14.00 6.41
N VAL A 145 1.71 -14.11 5.16
CA VAL A 145 1.06 -13.39 4.05
C VAL A 145 -0.39 -13.83 3.91
N ASP A 146 -0.68 -15.15 4.07
CA ASP A 146 -2.04 -15.69 4.11
C ASP A 146 -2.82 -15.17 5.32
N LEU A 147 -2.23 -15.24 6.51
CA LEU A 147 -2.84 -14.80 7.76
C LEU A 147 -3.17 -13.30 7.75
N LEU A 148 -2.29 -12.48 7.19
CA LEU A 148 -2.48 -11.04 7.04
C LEU A 148 -3.48 -10.69 5.93
N GLU A 149 -3.87 -11.64 5.08
CA GLU A 149 -4.73 -11.45 3.91
C GLU A 149 -4.19 -10.37 2.95
N TYR A 150 -2.87 -10.37 2.72
CA TYR A 150 -2.20 -9.32 1.97
C TYR A 150 -2.27 -9.57 0.45
N GLY A 151 -3.05 -8.77 -0.25
CA GLY A 151 -3.20 -8.82 -1.69
C GLY A 151 -3.69 -10.18 -2.21
N ASN A 152 -3.10 -10.68 -3.29
CA ASN A 152 -3.41 -11.99 -3.87
C ASN A 152 -2.75 -13.17 -3.13
N ARG A 153 -1.92 -12.90 -2.13
CA ARG A 153 -1.20 -13.88 -1.28
C ARG A 153 -0.19 -14.77 -2.03
N ASP A 154 0.11 -14.48 -3.27
CA ASP A 154 1.05 -15.26 -4.09
C ASP A 154 2.48 -14.77 -3.90
N ILE A 155 3.31 -15.55 -3.19
CA ILE A 155 4.73 -15.26 -2.98
C ILE A 155 5.64 -16.00 -3.96
N GLY A 156 5.12 -16.45 -5.09
CA GLY A 156 5.91 -17.02 -6.19
C GLY A 156 6.84 -16.02 -6.85
N GLY A 157 7.89 -16.50 -7.47
CA GLY A 157 8.92 -15.66 -8.12
C GLY A 157 10.17 -15.41 -7.29
N GLY A 158 10.34 -16.15 -6.17
CA GLY A 158 11.52 -16.09 -5.29
C GLY A 158 11.25 -15.36 -3.98
N ILE A 159 11.76 -15.96 -2.88
CA ILE A 159 11.49 -15.51 -1.51
C ILE A 159 11.91 -14.05 -1.25
N ASP A 160 12.88 -13.54 -1.95
CA ASP A 160 13.40 -12.18 -1.83
C ASP A 160 13.07 -11.28 -3.02
N GLN A 161 12.19 -11.75 -3.95
CA GLN A 161 11.81 -11.05 -5.17
C GLN A 161 10.28 -10.91 -5.37
N PHE A 162 9.46 -11.74 -4.72
CA PHE A 162 8.03 -11.87 -5.01
C PHE A 162 7.23 -10.55 -4.95
N TRP A 163 7.69 -9.56 -4.18
CA TRP A 163 7.08 -8.22 -4.07
C TRP A 163 7.69 -7.17 -5.01
N LEU A 164 8.81 -7.50 -5.69
CA LEU A 164 9.54 -6.63 -6.62
C LEU A 164 9.29 -7.00 -8.08
N THR A 165 9.48 -8.28 -8.41
CA THR A 165 9.39 -8.80 -9.78
C THR A 165 8.60 -10.11 -9.88
N GLY A 166 8.18 -10.68 -8.73
CA GLY A 166 7.42 -11.93 -8.69
C GLY A 166 5.91 -11.72 -8.79
N ASN A 167 5.14 -12.60 -8.11
CA ASN A 167 3.72 -12.77 -8.36
C ASN A 167 2.79 -11.96 -7.42
N LEU A 168 3.31 -11.38 -6.35
CA LEU A 168 2.48 -10.67 -5.38
C LEU A 168 1.84 -9.44 -6.01
N ARG A 169 0.53 -9.33 -5.87
CA ARG A 169 -0.27 -8.19 -6.36
C ARG A 169 -1.20 -7.70 -5.27
N ILE A 170 -1.39 -6.38 -5.21
CA ILE A 170 -2.31 -5.72 -4.29
C ILE A 170 -2.88 -4.47 -4.95
N ASP A 171 -4.16 -4.19 -4.75
CA ASP A 171 -4.79 -2.98 -5.23
C ASP A 171 -4.81 -1.87 -4.14
N PRO A 172 -5.06 -0.61 -4.51
CA PRO A 172 -5.10 0.50 -3.56
C PRO A 172 -6.14 0.35 -2.44
N ILE A 173 -7.30 -0.25 -2.71
CA ILE A 173 -8.34 -0.47 -1.71
C ILE A 173 -7.87 -1.53 -0.70
N GLN A 174 -7.24 -2.60 -1.16
CA GLN A 174 -6.65 -3.62 -0.29
C GLN A 174 -5.50 -3.05 0.55
N GLN A 175 -4.70 -2.11 0.00
CA GLN A 175 -3.66 -1.41 0.76
C GLN A 175 -4.28 -0.57 1.90
N VAL A 176 -5.38 0.15 1.61
CA VAL A 176 -6.12 0.92 2.63
C VAL A 176 -6.65 -0.01 3.73
N ASP A 177 -7.27 -1.15 3.37
CA ASP A 177 -7.76 -2.13 4.35
C ASP A 177 -6.63 -2.64 5.25
N PHE A 178 -5.52 -3.08 4.65
CA PHE A 178 -4.39 -3.60 5.40
C PHE A 178 -3.78 -2.55 6.34
N VAL A 179 -3.59 -1.31 5.86
CA VAL A 179 -3.02 -0.22 6.65
C VAL A 179 -3.98 0.21 7.77
N ASP A 180 -5.30 0.22 7.53
CA ASP A 180 -6.28 0.52 8.58
C ASP A 180 -6.28 -0.55 9.68
N ARG A 181 -6.21 -1.82 9.32
CA ARG A 181 -6.09 -2.91 10.31
C ARG A 181 -4.81 -2.79 11.14
N LEU A 182 -3.67 -2.42 10.50
CA LEU A 182 -2.41 -2.15 11.22
C LEU A 182 -2.57 -0.95 12.16
N ARG A 183 -3.12 0.16 11.68
CA ARG A 183 -3.35 1.39 12.46
C ARG A 183 -4.16 1.09 13.71
N ARG A 184 -5.24 0.32 13.58
CA ARG A 184 -6.09 -0.09 14.71
C ARG A 184 -5.49 -1.17 15.61
N GLY A 185 -4.41 -1.82 15.19
CA GLY A 185 -3.79 -2.92 15.95
C GLY A 185 -4.62 -4.21 15.96
N VAL A 186 -5.40 -4.48 14.89
CA VAL A 186 -6.33 -5.62 14.81
C VAL A 186 -5.88 -6.68 13.79
N LEU A 187 -4.69 -6.58 13.24
CA LEU A 187 -4.11 -7.64 12.43
C LEU A 187 -3.90 -8.90 13.30
N PRO A 188 -4.00 -10.13 12.73
CA PRO A 188 -3.91 -11.38 13.49
C PRO A 188 -2.45 -11.75 13.85
N VAL A 189 -1.73 -10.79 14.41
CA VAL A 189 -0.36 -10.91 14.93
C VAL A 189 -0.27 -10.18 16.28
N SER A 190 0.81 -10.33 17.00
CA SER A 190 0.96 -9.74 18.34
C SER A 190 0.78 -8.21 18.32
N LYS A 191 0.19 -7.66 19.38
CA LYS A 191 0.09 -6.21 19.58
C LYS A 191 1.47 -5.56 19.53
N ARG A 192 2.47 -6.19 20.16
CA ARG A 192 3.85 -5.72 20.16
C ARG A 192 4.39 -5.50 18.74
N SER A 193 4.26 -6.50 17.87
CA SER A 193 4.75 -6.39 16.48
C SER A 193 4.06 -5.25 15.74
N GLN A 194 2.75 -5.08 15.92
CA GLN A 194 1.98 -4.01 15.31
C GLN A 194 2.39 -2.63 15.83
N GLU A 195 2.58 -2.46 17.12
CA GLU A 195 3.02 -1.20 17.75
C GLU A 195 4.41 -0.81 17.26
N LEU A 196 5.36 -1.74 17.23
CA LEU A 196 6.72 -1.49 16.74
C LEU A 196 6.73 -1.10 15.26
N VAL A 197 5.92 -1.76 14.41
CA VAL A 197 5.85 -1.38 12.99
C VAL A 197 5.24 -0.01 12.80
N ARG A 198 4.18 0.34 13.53
CA ARG A 198 3.62 1.71 13.49
C ARG A 198 4.64 2.76 13.91
N ASP A 199 5.46 2.45 14.91
CA ASP A 199 6.47 3.38 15.44
C ASP A 199 7.63 3.61 14.48
N ILE A 200 8.09 2.57 13.75
CA ILE A 200 9.22 2.71 12.81
C ILE A 200 8.83 3.28 11.44
N LEU A 201 7.53 3.44 11.15
CA LEU A 201 7.11 4.03 9.86
C LEU A 201 7.57 5.48 9.75
N PRO A 202 8.08 5.90 8.58
CA PRO A 202 8.48 7.30 8.35
C PRO A 202 7.34 8.27 8.61
N VAL A 203 7.68 9.39 9.25
CA VAL A 203 6.73 10.44 9.65
C VAL A 203 7.05 11.74 8.93
N THR A 204 6.02 12.40 8.41
CA THR A 204 6.07 13.74 7.83
C THR A 204 5.06 14.63 8.54
N LYS A 205 5.47 15.83 8.97
CA LYS A 205 4.58 16.87 9.51
C LYS A 205 4.12 17.81 8.40
N VAL A 206 2.83 18.13 8.38
CA VAL A 206 2.21 19.06 7.43
C VAL A 206 1.27 19.96 8.23
N GLY A 207 1.73 21.16 8.58
CA GLY A 207 1.01 22.00 9.54
C GLY A 207 0.79 21.28 10.86
N ASP A 208 -0.45 21.18 11.30
CA ASP A 208 -0.89 20.46 12.49
C ASP A 208 -1.16 18.96 12.25
N ALA A 209 -1.10 18.51 11.00
CA ALA A 209 -1.27 17.12 10.66
C ALA A 209 0.04 16.32 10.71
N THR A 210 -0.10 15.01 10.97
CA THR A 210 0.99 14.03 10.93
C THR A 210 0.67 12.94 9.91
N ILE A 211 1.57 12.71 8.96
CA ILE A 211 1.45 11.62 7.99
C ILE A 211 2.49 10.55 8.33
N ARG A 212 2.04 9.31 8.55
CA ARG A 212 2.89 8.12 8.66
C ARG A 212 2.72 7.30 7.41
N ALA A 213 3.79 7.10 6.64
CA ALA A 213 3.66 6.48 5.33
C ALA A 213 4.90 5.71 4.89
N LYS A 214 4.67 4.74 4.01
CA LYS A 214 5.73 4.02 3.30
C LYS A 214 5.58 4.21 1.80
N SER A 215 6.66 4.65 1.18
CA SER A 215 6.75 4.74 -0.28
C SER A 215 7.15 3.40 -0.91
N GLY A 216 6.72 3.20 -2.15
CA GLY A 216 7.18 2.13 -3.04
C GLY A 216 7.61 2.72 -4.39
N LEU A 217 8.56 2.07 -5.03
CA LEU A 217 8.95 2.36 -6.42
C LEU A 217 9.40 1.07 -7.06
N LEU A 218 8.79 0.74 -8.19
CA LEU A 218 9.30 -0.26 -9.13
C LEU A 218 10.03 0.46 -10.26
N GLY A 219 11.13 -0.10 -10.73
CA GLY A 219 11.82 0.40 -11.92
C GLY A 219 10.94 0.31 -13.16
N ALA A 220 11.30 1.06 -14.19
CA ALA A 220 10.69 0.92 -15.50
C ALA A 220 11.06 -0.44 -16.10
N GLU A 221 10.07 -1.13 -16.66
CA GLU A 221 10.25 -2.31 -17.50
C GLU A 221 10.01 -1.93 -18.95
N ILE A 222 10.45 -2.77 -19.89
CA ILE A 222 10.24 -2.52 -21.34
C ILE A 222 8.73 -2.39 -21.59
N GLY A 223 8.31 -1.21 -22.07
CA GLY A 223 6.93 -0.89 -22.38
C GLY A 223 6.07 -0.44 -21.19
N ASN A 224 6.60 -0.45 -19.96
CA ASN A 224 5.89 0.03 -18.77
C ASN A 224 6.68 1.12 -18.03
N PRO A 225 6.04 2.22 -17.62
CA PRO A 225 6.68 3.21 -16.77
C PRO A 225 6.96 2.65 -15.38
N SER A 226 7.90 3.26 -14.66
CA SER A 226 8.06 2.99 -13.23
C SER A 226 6.75 3.20 -12.49
N LEU A 227 6.45 2.35 -11.50
CA LEU A 227 5.26 2.48 -10.66
C LEU A 227 5.63 3.03 -9.29
N GLY A 228 5.09 4.19 -8.95
CA GLY A 228 5.26 4.81 -7.64
C GLY A 228 4.08 4.52 -6.72
N TRP A 229 4.35 4.21 -5.44
CA TRP A 229 3.37 4.06 -4.37
C TRP A 229 3.65 5.00 -3.20
N LEU A 230 2.58 5.39 -2.50
CA LEU A 230 2.64 5.91 -1.13
C LEU A 230 1.41 5.42 -0.37
N VAL A 231 1.61 4.71 0.74
CA VAL A 231 0.53 4.16 1.57
C VAL A 231 0.76 4.50 3.02
N GLY A 232 -0.33 4.78 3.77
CA GLY A 232 -0.20 5.19 5.15
C GLY A 232 -1.48 5.78 5.71
N TRP A 233 -1.34 6.62 6.72
CA TRP A 233 -2.45 7.38 7.28
C TRP A 233 -2.01 8.78 7.72
N ALA A 234 -2.98 9.70 7.72
CA ALA A 234 -2.86 11.05 8.22
C ALA A 234 -3.68 11.20 9.51
N GLU A 235 -3.16 11.96 10.46
CA GLU A 235 -3.78 12.30 11.74
C GLU A 235 -3.79 13.84 11.88
N LYS A 236 -4.97 14.43 12.15
CA LYS A 236 -5.15 15.85 12.43
C LYS A 236 -6.13 16.02 13.58
N GLY A 237 -5.63 16.36 14.77
CA GLY A 237 -6.43 16.25 15.98
C GLY A 237 -6.91 14.82 16.19
N ASP A 238 -8.22 14.66 16.38
CA ASP A 238 -8.85 13.34 16.51
C ASP A 238 -9.20 12.69 15.18
N GLN A 239 -9.13 13.44 14.05
CA GLN A 239 -9.46 12.92 12.72
C GLN A 239 -8.36 12.04 12.17
N GLN A 240 -8.75 10.94 11.55
CA GLN A 240 -7.84 10.00 10.93
C GLN A 240 -8.31 9.62 9.52
N THR A 241 -7.37 9.62 8.59
CA THR A 241 -7.62 9.20 7.20
C THR A 241 -6.52 8.26 6.75
N VAL A 242 -6.91 7.03 6.41
CA VAL A 242 -6.00 6.04 5.81
C VAL A 242 -5.97 6.24 4.31
N PHE A 243 -4.82 6.07 3.68
CA PHE A 243 -4.71 6.29 2.24
C PHE A 243 -3.77 5.31 1.54
N ALA A 244 -4.03 5.12 0.27
CA ALA A 244 -3.12 4.51 -0.69
C ALA A 244 -3.16 5.29 -2.00
N MET A 245 -1.99 5.64 -2.50
CA MET A 245 -1.81 6.28 -3.79
C MET A 245 -0.85 5.46 -4.63
N ASN A 246 -1.15 5.29 -5.91
CA ASN A 246 -0.17 4.87 -6.91
C ASN A 246 -0.23 5.74 -8.16
N MET A 247 0.92 5.86 -8.83
CA MET A 247 1.03 6.61 -10.09
C MET A 247 2.15 6.05 -10.97
N ASP A 248 2.01 6.26 -12.27
CA ASP A 248 3.07 5.98 -13.22
C ASP A 248 4.14 7.06 -13.11
N CYS A 249 5.39 6.64 -12.91
CA CYS A 249 6.53 7.55 -12.81
C CYS A 249 7.29 7.52 -14.14
N LYS A 250 6.87 8.36 -15.09
CA LYS A 250 7.47 8.46 -16.43
C LYS A 250 8.79 9.25 -16.46
N GLU A 251 8.99 10.07 -15.43
CA GLU A 251 10.18 10.92 -15.28
C GLU A 251 10.55 11.08 -13.79
N PRO A 252 11.78 11.51 -13.46
CA PRO A 252 12.24 11.63 -12.07
C PRO A 252 11.37 12.55 -11.20
N GLY A 253 10.77 13.60 -11.77
CA GLY A 253 9.87 14.52 -11.07
C GLY A 253 8.67 13.83 -10.46
N HIS A 254 8.11 12.80 -11.12
CA HIS A 254 6.98 12.02 -10.61
C HIS A 254 7.32 11.24 -9.34
N ILE A 255 8.57 10.76 -9.23
CA ILE A 255 9.03 10.04 -8.02
C ILE A 255 8.98 10.98 -6.81
N ALA A 256 9.46 12.21 -6.97
CA ALA A 256 9.42 13.22 -5.92
C ALA A 256 7.99 13.69 -5.63
N ALA A 257 7.14 13.81 -6.64
CA ALA A 257 5.76 14.31 -6.54
C ALA A 257 4.80 13.42 -5.73
N ARG A 258 5.12 12.14 -5.49
CA ARG A 258 4.22 11.20 -4.77
C ARG A 258 3.69 11.76 -3.45
N MET A 259 4.55 12.34 -2.63
CA MET A 259 4.14 12.94 -1.35
C MET A 259 3.28 14.19 -1.59
N THR A 260 3.69 15.08 -2.48
CA THR A 260 2.94 16.33 -2.79
C THR A 260 1.55 16.03 -3.32
N VAL A 261 1.40 15.11 -4.27
CA VAL A 261 0.10 14.68 -4.79
C VAL A 261 -0.77 14.09 -3.68
N THR A 262 -0.20 13.24 -2.84
CA THR A 262 -0.92 12.67 -1.70
C THR A 262 -1.41 13.76 -0.74
N GLN A 263 -0.55 14.72 -0.39
CA GLN A 263 -0.92 15.85 0.48
C GLN A 263 -2.04 16.69 -0.13
N GLN A 264 -1.96 16.98 -1.43
CA GLN A 264 -3.02 17.71 -2.14
C GLN A 264 -4.35 16.96 -2.10
N CYS A 265 -4.34 15.65 -2.39
CA CYS A 265 -5.56 14.84 -2.29
C CYS A 265 -6.11 14.79 -0.86
N LEU A 266 -5.26 14.65 0.16
CA LEU A 266 -5.68 14.68 1.57
C LEU A 266 -6.28 16.03 1.95
N THR A 267 -5.71 17.15 1.45
CA THR A 267 -6.27 18.49 1.64
C THR A 267 -7.63 18.63 0.96
N ASP A 268 -7.75 18.18 -0.30
CA ASP A 268 -8.99 18.29 -1.10
C ASP A 268 -10.18 17.50 -0.48
N ILE A 269 -9.88 16.46 0.30
CA ILE A 269 -10.91 15.70 1.04
C ILE A 269 -11.06 16.15 2.50
N GLY A 270 -10.34 17.22 2.92
CA GLY A 270 -10.42 17.78 4.27
C GLY A 270 -9.79 16.90 5.36
N ALA A 271 -8.77 16.10 5.00
CA ALA A 271 -8.09 15.20 5.94
C ALA A 271 -6.87 15.84 6.64
N ILE A 272 -6.29 16.88 6.02
CA ILE A 272 -5.15 17.65 6.56
C ILE A 272 -5.33 19.13 6.31
#